data_a3cf2985f2f8ccb33f6945ea8deb1ba1
#
_entry.id   a3cf2985f2f8ccb33f6945ea8deb1ba1
#
_cell.length_a   1.000
_cell.length_b   1.000
_cell.length_c   1.000
_cell.angle_alpha   90.00
_cell.angle_beta   90.00
_cell.angle_gamma   90.00
#
_symmetry.space_group_name_H-M   'P 1'
#
loop_
_entity.id
_entity.type
_entity.pdbx_description
1 polymer ?
#
loop_
_entity_poly.entity_id
_entity_poly.type
_entity_poly.pdbx_seq_one_letter_code
_entity_poly.pdbx_strand_id
1 'polypeptide(L)'
;LNIELNNMRNDHNFQFDVKLEIKDEFVNNEINFEDYLLNLRKSRVYDKQFGGTKFGPHKSDIICIVNNEFESSLLSTGQQKTIVLMVLLAQCNHLVNNKKINPIFLFDEIGSHLDKYNRQILLDMINKFDIQFFLTGTDKNLFSFVSTNAKFYNITDL
;
A
#
# COMPACT_ATOMS: atom_id res chain seq x y z
N LEU A 1 -3.08 -1.59 10.76
CA LEU A 1 -3.48 -2.00 9.40
C LEU A 1 -3.94 -3.47 9.34
N ASN A 2 -3.25 -4.43 9.96
CA ASN A 2 -3.65 -5.84 9.91
C ASN A 2 -5.07 -6.08 10.43
N ILE A 3 -5.52 -5.37 11.47
CA ILE A 3 -6.90 -5.44 11.96
C ILE A 3 -7.88 -4.98 10.88
N GLU A 4 -7.57 -3.89 10.18
CA GLU A 4 -8.42 -3.38 9.09
C GLU A 4 -8.45 -4.33 7.90
N LEU A 5 -7.32 -4.93 7.53
CA LEU A 5 -7.24 -5.94 6.46
C LEU A 5 -8.11 -7.16 6.79
N ASN A 6 -8.06 -7.65 8.03
CA ASN A 6 -8.90 -8.76 8.47
C ASN A 6 -10.40 -8.42 8.44
N ASN A 7 -10.78 -7.22 8.88
CA ASN A 7 -12.17 -6.77 8.84
C ASN A 7 -12.68 -6.69 7.40
N MET A 8 -11.88 -6.13 6.50
CA MET A 8 -12.22 -5.97 5.09
C MET A 8 -12.35 -7.29 4.34
N ARG A 9 -11.57 -8.31 4.71
CA ARG A 9 -11.70 -9.65 4.13
C ARG A 9 -13.11 -10.17 4.24
N ASN A 10 -13.75 -9.96 5.38
CA ASN A 10 -15.11 -10.40 5.65
C ASN A 10 -16.14 -9.58 4.88
N ASP A 11 -15.89 -8.28 4.67
CA ASP A 11 -16.83 -7.36 4.04
C ASP A 11 -16.84 -7.44 2.51
N HIS A 12 -15.70 -7.74 1.88
CA HIS A 12 -15.53 -7.63 0.42
C HIS A 12 -15.22 -8.95 -0.29
N ASN A 13 -15.22 -10.08 0.43
CA ASN A 13 -14.99 -11.41 -0.15
C ASN A 13 -13.66 -11.50 -0.94
N PHE A 14 -12.59 -10.86 -0.42
CA PHE A 14 -11.28 -10.89 -1.06
C PHE A 14 -10.73 -12.32 -1.15
N GLN A 15 -10.07 -12.63 -2.28
CA GLN A 15 -9.50 -13.94 -2.55
C GLN A 15 -8.30 -14.29 -1.64
N PHE A 16 -7.71 -13.27 -1.00
CA PHE A 16 -6.47 -13.40 -0.25
C PHE A 16 -6.66 -13.02 1.21
N ASP A 17 -6.06 -13.80 2.08
CA ASP A 17 -5.76 -13.40 3.44
C ASP A 17 -4.42 -12.67 3.42
N VAL A 18 -4.42 -11.40 3.81
CA VAL A 18 -3.26 -10.51 3.69
C VAL A 18 -2.81 -10.05 5.05
N LYS A 19 -1.55 -10.27 5.37
CA LYS A 19 -0.90 -9.81 6.59
C LYS A 19 0.37 -9.02 6.26
N LEU A 20 0.51 -7.84 6.82
CA LEU A 20 1.72 -7.05 6.71
C LEU A 20 2.64 -7.37 7.89
N GLU A 21 3.90 -7.65 7.59
CA GLU A 21 4.95 -7.90 8.57
C GLU A 21 6.12 -6.94 8.35
N ILE A 22 6.75 -6.52 9.44
CA ILE A 22 7.98 -5.73 9.37
C ILE A 22 9.14 -6.71 9.28
N LYS A 23 9.90 -6.64 8.21
CA LYS A 23 11.15 -7.36 8.03
C LYS A 23 12.30 -6.47 8.48
N ASP A 24 12.71 -6.67 9.70
CA ASP A 24 13.79 -5.89 10.31
C ASP A 24 14.59 -6.81 11.22
N GLU A 25 15.91 -6.84 11.01
CA GLU A 25 16.81 -7.69 11.79
C GLU A 25 16.78 -7.36 13.29
N PHE A 26 16.33 -6.15 13.64
CA PHE A 26 16.35 -5.63 15.01
C PHE A 26 15.02 -5.81 15.73
N VAL A 27 13.90 -5.63 15.03
CA VAL A 27 12.56 -5.85 15.58
C VAL A 27 12.37 -7.32 15.95
N ASN A 28 12.91 -8.22 15.15
CA ASN A 28 12.79 -9.67 15.37
C ASN A 28 13.67 -10.19 16.51
N ASN A 29 14.72 -9.45 16.90
CA ASN A 29 15.70 -9.88 17.92
C ASN A 29 15.54 -9.15 19.27
N GLU A 30 14.46 -8.39 19.49
CA GLU A 30 14.21 -7.63 20.72
C GLU A 30 15.43 -6.75 21.14
N ILE A 31 16.16 -6.22 20.16
CA ILE A 31 17.35 -5.42 20.43
C ILE A 31 16.92 -4.12 21.13
N ASN A 32 17.49 -3.87 22.29
CA ASN A 32 17.25 -2.62 23.02
C ASN A 32 17.95 -1.44 22.33
N PHE A 33 17.57 -0.22 22.70
CA PHE A 33 18.09 1.00 22.09
C PHE A 33 19.62 1.15 22.20
N GLU A 34 20.23 0.69 23.28
CA GLU A 34 21.67 0.78 23.50
C GLU A 34 22.44 -0.15 22.57
N ASP A 35 21.97 -1.37 22.38
CA ASP A 35 22.52 -2.32 21.43
C ASP A 35 22.39 -1.82 19.98
N TYR A 36 21.26 -1.20 19.67
CA TYR A 36 21.05 -0.57 18.37
C TYR A 36 22.07 0.55 18.11
N LEU A 37 22.28 1.45 19.08
CA LEU A 37 23.29 2.51 18.97
C LEU A 37 24.71 1.94 18.86
N LEU A 38 25.02 0.89 19.59
CA LEU A 38 26.31 0.23 19.54
C LEU A 38 26.57 -0.34 18.13
N ASN A 39 25.57 -1.00 17.55
CA ASN A 39 25.66 -1.55 16.20
C ASN A 39 25.80 -0.45 15.14
N LEU A 40 25.09 0.67 15.25
CA LEU A 40 25.29 1.85 14.40
C LEU A 40 26.72 2.41 14.49
N ARG A 41 27.29 2.44 15.69
CA ARG A 41 28.69 2.92 15.88
C ARG A 41 29.70 1.95 15.26
N LYS A 42 29.51 0.64 15.43
CA LYS A 42 30.38 -0.39 14.85
C LYS A 42 30.32 -0.40 13.32
N SER A 43 29.16 -0.14 12.73
CA SER A 43 29.00 -0.14 11.27
C SER A 43 29.75 1.00 10.58
N ARG A 44 30.05 2.11 11.27
CA ARG A 44 30.71 3.29 10.68
C ARG A 44 32.01 3.01 9.97
N VAL A 45 32.79 2.03 10.47
CA VAL A 45 34.07 1.63 9.84
C VAL A 45 33.81 1.04 8.46
N TYR A 46 32.80 0.20 8.34
CA TYR A 46 32.37 -0.40 7.07
C TYR A 46 31.71 0.62 6.15
N ASP A 47 30.87 1.50 6.70
CA ASP A 47 30.17 2.54 5.96
C ASP A 47 31.17 3.48 5.25
N LYS A 48 32.29 3.82 5.93
CA LYS A 48 33.36 4.62 5.37
C LYS A 48 34.06 3.93 4.19
N GLN A 49 34.22 2.61 4.23
CA GLN A 49 34.87 1.84 3.17
C GLN A 49 33.99 1.64 1.94
N PHE A 50 32.69 1.51 2.14
CA PHE A 50 31.74 1.11 1.09
C PHE A 50 30.84 2.23 0.57
N GLY A 51 30.99 3.45 1.10
CA GLY A 51 30.31 4.63 0.58
C GLY A 51 28.80 4.69 0.86
N GLY A 52 28.33 4.07 1.95
CA GLY A 52 26.91 4.14 2.37
C GLY A 52 26.66 3.34 3.62
N THR A 53 25.57 3.65 4.35
CA THR A 53 25.19 2.95 5.58
C THR A 53 24.67 1.54 5.27
N LYS A 54 25.33 0.52 5.83
CA LYS A 54 24.90 -0.88 5.72
C LYS A 54 23.91 -1.29 6.80
N PHE A 55 23.83 -0.51 7.86
CA PHE A 55 23.02 -0.78 9.03
C PHE A 55 22.14 0.43 9.36
N GLY A 56 20.89 0.21 9.74
CA GLY A 56 19.98 1.29 10.15
C GLY A 56 18.56 1.10 9.65
N PRO A 57 17.63 2.02 10.01
CA PRO A 57 16.20 1.89 9.74
C PRO A 57 15.83 1.83 8.25
N HIS A 58 16.74 2.28 7.37
CA HIS A 58 16.57 2.18 5.91
C HIS A 58 16.70 0.74 5.37
N LYS A 59 17.09 -0.22 6.22
CA LYS A 59 17.11 -1.66 5.90
C LYS A 59 15.84 -2.37 6.31
N SER A 60 15.00 -1.72 7.13
CA SER A 60 13.68 -2.25 7.45
C SER A 60 12.79 -2.23 6.22
N ASP A 61 12.02 -3.28 6.03
CA ASP A 61 11.08 -3.42 4.93
C ASP A 61 9.72 -3.88 5.46
N ILE A 62 8.68 -3.66 4.66
CA ILE A 62 7.34 -4.18 4.94
C ILE A 62 7.07 -5.26 3.90
N ILE A 63 6.94 -6.49 4.37
CA ILE A 63 6.54 -7.61 3.54
C ILE A 63 5.06 -7.90 3.71
N CYS A 64 4.45 -8.36 2.63
CA CYS A 64 3.07 -8.79 2.63
C CYS A 64 3.02 -10.31 2.52
N ILE A 65 2.53 -10.97 3.57
CA ILE A 65 2.32 -12.41 3.61
C ILE A 65 0.88 -12.71 3.19
N VAL A 66 0.74 -13.67 2.30
CA VAL A 66 -0.53 -14.08 1.71
C VAL A 66 -0.87 -15.49 2.19
N ASN A 67 -2.10 -15.65 2.69
CA ASN A 67 -2.66 -16.92 3.21
C ASN A 67 -1.81 -17.57 4.31
N ASN A 68 -0.99 -16.79 5.02
CA ASN A 68 0.02 -17.26 5.98
C ASN A 68 1.06 -18.24 5.40
N GLU A 69 1.26 -18.25 4.08
CA GLU A 69 2.10 -19.25 3.41
C GLU A 69 3.29 -18.62 2.68
N PHE A 70 3.10 -17.53 1.97
CA PHE A 70 4.15 -16.98 1.10
C PHE A 70 4.08 -15.46 0.96
N GLU A 71 5.19 -14.87 0.51
CA GLU A 71 5.26 -13.44 0.24
C GLU A 71 4.48 -13.07 -1.04
N SER A 72 3.81 -11.92 -1.03
CA SER A 72 3.05 -11.39 -2.17
C SER A 72 3.90 -11.18 -3.45
N SER A 73 5.21 -11.10 -3.32
CA SER A 73 6.17 -11.03 -4.45
C SER A 73 6.11 -12.25 -5.37
N LEU A 74 5.60 -13.38 -4.89
CA LEU A 74 5.43 -14.62 -5.67
C LEU A 74 4.14 -14.66 -6.49
N LEU A 75 3.26 -13.71 -6.29
CA LEU A 75 1.99 -13.60 -7.03
C LEU A 75 2.18 -12.99 -8.41
N SER A 76 1.18 -13.21 -9.28
CA SER A 76 1.12 -12.49 -10.56
C SER A 76 0.98 -10.97 -10.36
N THR A 77 1.41 -10.19 -11.33
CA THR A 77 1.33 -8.72 -11.27
C THR A 77 -0.09 -8.20 -11.04
N GLY A 78 -1.11 -8.86 -11.62
CA GLY A 78 -2.52 -8.52 -11.37
C GLY A 78 -2.93 -8.74 -9.93
N GLN A 79 -2.55 -9.88 -9.34
CA GLN A 79 -2.82 -10.21 -7.95
C GLN A 79 -2.08 -9.28 -6.98
N GLN A 80 -0.82 -8.92 -7.28
CA GLN A 80 -0.07 -7.94 -6.49
C GLN A 80 -0.78 -6.58 -6.46
N LYS A 81 -1.34 -6.13 -7.60
CA LYS A 81 -2.13 -4.89 -7.67
C LYS A 81 -3.40 -4.96 -6.82
N THR A 82 -4.08 -6.11 -6.81
CA THR A 82 -5.23 -6.34 -5.92
C THR A 82 -4.82 -6.14 -4.46
N ILE A 83 -3.70 -6.71 -4.05
CA ILE A 83 -3.19 -6.57 -2.67
C ILE A 83 -2.85 -5.11 -2.34
N VAL A 84 -2.20 -4.39 -3.26
CA VAL A 84 -1.91 -2.96 -3.06
C VAL A 84 -3.20 -2.17 -2.85
N LEU A 85 -4.24 -2.41 -3.65
CA LEU A 85 -5.55 -1.77 -3.47
C LEU A 85 -6.18 -2.13 -2.12
N MET A 86 -6.09 -3.39 -1.69
CA MET A 86 -6.57 -3.81 -0.37
C MET A 86 -5.87 -3.06 0.77
N VAL A 87 -4.55 -2.94 0.70
CA VAL A 87 -3.74 -2.21 1.70
C VAL A 87 -4.11 -0.73 1.73
N LEU A 88 -4.26 -0.09 0.56
CA LEU A 88 -4.68 1.30 0.44
C LEU A 88 -6.09 1.52 1.00
N LEU A 89 -7.02 0.61 0.71
CA LEU A 89 -8.38 0.66 1.25
C LEU A 89 -8.39 0.49 2.78
N ALA A 90 -7.59 -0.43 3.32
CA ALA A 90 -7.42 -0.59 4.77
C ALA A 90 -6.83 0.66 5.42
N GLN A 91 -5.85 1.29 4.78
CA GLN A 91 -5.26 2.54 5.25
C GLN A 91 -6.28 3.68 5.23
N CYS A 92 -7.07 3.79 4.17
CA CYS A 92 -8.14 4.78 4.07
C CYS A 92 -9.16 4.59 5.19
N ASN A 93 -9.63 3.37 5.40
CA ASN A 93 -10.55 3.03 6.47
C ASN A 93 -10.01 3.43 7.85
N HIS A 94 -8.74 3.13 8.10
CA HIS A 94 -8.06 3.52 9.33
C HIS A 94 -7.99 5.04 9.52
N LEU A 95 -7.60 5.78 8.48
CA LEU A 95 -7.46 7.23 8.55
C LEU A 95 -8.81 7.92 8.76
N VAL A 96 -9.82 7.55 7.99
CA VAL A 96 -11.14 8.18 8.05
C VAL A 96 -11.89 7.80 9.32
N ASN A 97 -12.00 6.52 9.62
CA ASN A 97 -12.84 6.05 10.72
C ASN A 97 -12.18 6.14 12.09
N ASN A 98 -10.89 5.82 12.19
CA ASN A 98 -10.21 5.74 13.46
C ASN A 98 -9.46 7.03 13.81
N LYS A 99 -8.84 7.67 12.82
CA LYS A 99 -8.06 8.90 13.02
C LYS A 99 -8.83 10.19 12.75
N LYS A 100 -10.02 10.09 12.13
CA LYS A 100 -10.84 11.25 11.70
C LYS A 100 -10.09 12.21 10.78
N ILE A 101 -9.23 11.67 9.93
CA ILE A 101 -8.45 12.39 8.92
C ILE A 101 -9.09 12.11 7.57
N ASN A 102 -9.34 13.15 6.78
CA ASN A 102 -9.82 13.04 5.42
C ASN A 102 -8.63 13.13 4.45
N PRO A 103 -8.06 11.99 4.02
CA PRO A 103 -6.94 12.00 3.09
C PRO A 103 -7.39 12.36 1.68
N ILE A 104 -6.43 12.83 0.85
CA ILE A 104 -6.60 12.90 -0.60
C ILE A 104 -5.94 11.67 -1.20
N PHE A 105 -6.66 10.93 -2.03
CA PHE A 105 -6.12 9.78 -2.73
C PHE A 105 -5.73 10.13 -4.18
N LEU A 106 -4.49 9.78 -4.53
CA LEU A 106 -3.94 9.95 -5.86
C LEU A 106 -3.65 8.58 -6.44
N PHE A 107 -4.27 8.29 -7.58
CA PHE A 107 -4.02 7.05 -8.33
C PHE A 107 -3.52 7.41 -9.72
N ASP A 108 -2.30 7.01 -10.01
CA ASP A 108 -1.68 7.25 -11.29
C ASP A 108 -1.84 6.04 -12.22
N GLU A 109 -2.11 6.29 -13.48
CA GLU A 109 -2.27 5.30 -14.56
C GLU A 109 -3.25 4.14 -14.28
N ILE A 110 -4.38 4.42 -13.67
CA ILE A 110 -5.38 3.39 -13.32
C ILE A 110 -5.89 2.62 -14.55
N GLY A 111 -5.98 3.29 -15.66
CA GLY A 111 -6.74 2.79 -16.81
C GLY A 111 -6.15 1.56 -17.49
N SER A 112 -4.84 1.49 -17.63
CA SER A 112 -4.16 0.46 -18.44
C SER A 112 -3.93 -0.86 -17.67
N HIS A 113 -4.14 -0.88 -16.34
CA HIS A 113 -3.60 -1.96 -15.51
C HIS A 113 -4.59 -2.58 -14.53
N LEU A 114 -5.84 -2.10 -14.44
CA LEU A 114 -6.85 -2.68 -13.58
C LEU A 114 -7.80 -3.57 -14.38
N ASP A 115 -7.88 -4.83 -13.99
CA ASP A 115 -8.93 -5.72 -14.45
C ASP A 115 -10.31 -5.31 -13.89
N LYS A 116 -11.35 -5.99 -14.33
CA LYS A 116 -12.73 -5.70 -13.91
C LYS A 116 -12.91 -5.78 -12.38
N TYR A 117 -12.23 -6.74 -11.74
CA TYR A 117 -12.32 -6.95 -10.30
C TYR A 117 -11.68 -5.80 -9.51
N ASN A 118 -10.47 -5.41 -9.88
CA ASN A 118 -9.76 -4.30 -9.24
C ASN A 118 -10.47 -2.95 -9.45
N ARG A 119 -11.12 -2.75 -10.63
CA ARG A 119 -11.96 -1.56 -10.87
C ARG A 119 -13.15 -1.52 -9.92
N GLN A 120 -13.78 -2.66 -9.66
CA GLN A 120 -14.89 -2.73 -8.71
C GLN A 120 -14.43 -2.38 -7.29
N ILE A 121 -13.30 -2.92 -6.83
CA ILE A 121 -12.73 -2.57 -5.52
C ILE A 121 -12.51 -1.06 -5.41
N LEU A 122 -11.91 -0.45 -6.43
CA LEU A 122 -11.68 1.00 -6.45
C LEU A 122 -12.98 1.79 -6.43
N LEU A 123 -13.98 1.37 -7.18
CA LEU A 123 -15.31 2.00 -7.19
C LEU A 123 -15.98 1.93 -5.82
N ASP A 124 -15.91 0.77 -5.17
CA ASP A 124 -16.45 0.58 -3.82
C ASP A 124 -15.74 1.50 -2.82
N MET A 125 -14.43 1.66 -2.96
CA MET A 125 -13.63 2.60 -2.18
C MET A 125 -14.08 4.05 -2.39
N ILE A 126 -14.24 4.48 -3.65
CA ILE A 126 -14.68 5.83 -4.00
C ILE A 126 -16.08 6.12 -3.42
N ASN A 127 -16.99 5.13 -3.50
CA ASN A 127 -18.36 5.29 -3.01
C ASN A 127 -18.48 5.20 -1.47
N LYS A 128 -17.57 4.49 -0.82
CA LYS A 128 -17.60 4.26 0.63
C LYS A 128 -17.13 5.48 1.43
N PHE A 129 -16.18 6.25 0.89
CA PHE A 129 -15.53 7.33 1.62
C PHE A 129 -15.87 8.69 1.01
N ASP A 130 -16.33 9.61 1.85
CA ASP A 130 -16.54 11.02 1.48
C ASP A 130 -15.19 11.78 1.53
N ILE A 131 -14.31 11.44 0.60
CA ILE A 131 -12.97 12.04 0.45
C ILE A 131 -12.69 12.32 -1.02
N GLN A 132 -11.64 13.09 -1.27
CA GLN A 132 -11.26 13.45 -2.63
C GLN A 132 -10.34 12.40 -3.28
N PHE A 133 -10.72 12.00 -4.49
CA PHE A 133 -9.92 11.09 -5.33
C PHE A 133 -9.47 11.80 -6.60
N PHE A 134 -8.19 11.64 -6.96
CA PHE A 134 -7.64 12.02 -8.25
C PHE A 134 -7.17 10.76 -8.96
N LEU A 135 -7.65 10.57 -10.16
CA LEU A 135 -7.35 9.40 -10.99
C LEU A 135 -6.76 9.88 -12.30
N THR A 136 -5.63 9.33 -12.73
CA THR A 136 -5.06 9.62 -14.04
C THR A 136 -5.14 8.42 -14.97
N GLY A 137 -5.12 8.67 -16.27
CA GLY A 137 -5.10 7.62 -17.31
C GLY A 137 -5.07 8.22 -18.70
N THR A 138 -4.77 7.39 -19.68
CA THR A 138 -4.56 7.80 -21.07
C THR A 138 -5.83 7.93 -21.90
N ASP A 139 -6.93 7.29 -21.48
CA ASP A 139 -8.20 7.30 -22.21
C ASP A 139 -9.39 7.46 -21.24
N LYS A 140 -10.30 8.38 -21.58
CA LYS A 140 -11.52 8.63 -20.82
C LYS A 140 -12.39 7.39 -20.64
N ASN A 141 -12.42 6.49 -21.61
CA ASN A 141 -13.21 5.26 -21.53
C ASN A 141 -12.78 4.32 -20.40
N LEU A 142 -11.52 4.44 -19.96
CA LEU A 142 -10.97 3.68 -18.85
C LEU A 142 -11.67 4.00 -17.53
N PHE A 143 -12.30 5.17 -17.43
CA PHE A 143 -13.02 5.66 -16.27
C PHE A 143 -14.55 5.48 -16.36
N SER A 144 -15.03 4.67 -17.31
CA SER A 144 -16.47 4.41 -17.50
C SER A 144 -17.16 3.82 -16.28
N PHE A 145 -16.38 3.27 -15.34
CA PHE A 145 -16.86 2.73 -14.06
C PHE A 145 -17.08 3.79 -12.97
N VAL A 146 -16.53 5.00 -13.16
CA VAL A 146 -16.66 6.09 -12.17
C VAL A 146 -18.01 6.78 -12.34
N SER A 147 -18.62 7.22 -11.23
CA SER A 147 -19.94 7.83 -11.19
C SER A 147 -20.05 9.10 -12.04
N THR A 148 -21.28 9.47 -12.39
CA THR A 148 -21.61 10.68 -13.17
C THR A 148 -21.17 12.00 -12.52
N ASN A 149 -20.78 11.98 -11.24
CA ASN A 149 -20.31 13.16 -10.49
C ASN A 149 -18.82 13.45 -10.66
N ALA A 150 -18.06 12.60 -11.37
CA ALA A 150 -16.65 12.81 -11.61
C ALA A 150 -16.43 13.98 -12.61
N LYS A 151 -15.47 14.84 -12.30
CA LYS A 151 -15.01 15.88 -13.21
C LYS A 151 -13.82 15.37 -14.00
N PHE A 152 -13.86 15.53 -15.31
CA PHE A 152 -12.79 15.13 -16.22
C PHE A 152 -12.04 16.35 -16.74
N TYR A 153 -10.72 16.28 -16.67
CA TYR A 153 -9.81 17.30 -17.21
C TYR A 153 -8.89 16.63 -18.21
N ASN A 154 -8.77 17.19 -19.40
CA ASN A 154 -7.78 16.79 -20.38
C ASN A 154 -6.53 17.66 -20.21
N ILE A 155 -5.39 17.05 -19.89
CA ILE A 155 -4.15 17.78 -19.62
C ILE A 155 -3.59 18.44 -20.90
N THR A 156 -3.93 17.92 -22.08
CA THR A 156 -3.51 18.53 -23.36
C THR A 156 -4.25 19.82 -23.68
N ASP A 157 -5.33 20.13 -22.96
CA ASP A 157 -6.15 21.32 -23.17
C ASP A 157 -5.83 22.43 -22.14
N LEU A 158 -4.80 22.20 -21.30
CA LEU A 158 -4.27 23.13 -20.32
C LEU A 158 -3.00 23.80 -20.83
#